data_5670fe1ac0296c190317b24aeaa3e090
#
_entry.id   5670fe1ac0296c190317b24aeaa3e090
#
_cell.length_a   1.000
_cell.length_b   1.000
_cell.length_c   1.000
_cell.angle_alpha   90.00
_cell.angle_beta   90.00
_cell.angle_gamma   90.00
#
_symmetry.space_group_name_H-M   'P 1'
#
loop_
_entity.id
_entity.type
_entity.pdbx_description
1 polymer ?
#
loop_
_entity_poly.entity_id
_entity_poly.type
_entity_poly.pdbx_seq_one_letter_code
_entity_poly.pdbx_strand_id
1 'polypeptide(L)'
;MVRLAVPFAIAATLLAGGMASCTNTGQTQMVTYVKRAANVTRDQFWDYWQTEHAPKVAPLAVHFNITRYQQIQVGGQILPTAAGSTEPAATEPVEFDGIAMFLYKSDEVLAAMLAHPYYLEVVEPDEHVFIDKAAFGAGMVATFVGTDIEIVDGKKDVWVGNRATREKYDKVFQSYL
;
A
#
# COMPACT_ATOMS: atom_id res chain seq x y z
N MET A 1 -25.03 -41.47 -58.10
CA MET A 1 -23.84 -40.65 -57.75
C MET A 1 -24.01 -40.18 -56.36
N VAL A 2 -23.32 -40.85 -55.42
CA VAL A 2 -23.36 -40.55 -54.01
C VAL A 2 -22.10 -39.67 -53.67
N ARG A 3 -22.29 -38.47 -53.22
CA ARG A 3 -21.19 -37.60 -52.76
C ARG A 3 -20.97 -37.85 -51.26
N LEU A 4 -19.83 -38.46 -50.91
CA LEU A 4 -19.35 -38.53 -49.53
C LEU A 4 -18.86 -37.12 -49.11
N ALA A 5 -19.44 -36.61 -48.03
CA ALA A 5 -18.94 -35.45 -47.34
C ALA A 5 -17.97 -35.92 -46.23
N VAL A 6 -16.73 -35.43 -46.27
CA VAL A 6 -15.71 -35.68 -45.25
C VAL A 6 -15.84 -34.54 -44.19
N PRO A 7 -16.01 -34.84 -42.92
CA PRO A 7 -15.97 -33.77 -41.90
C PRO A 7 -14.54 -33.40 -41.58
N PHE A 8 -14.23 -32.12 -41.77
CA PHE A 8 -12.99 -31.49 -41.27
C PHE A 8 -13.13 -31.26 -39.76
N ALA A 9 -12.44 -32.03 -38.97
CA ALA A 9 -12.30 -31.79 -37.55
C ALA A 9 -11.21 -30.72 -37.33
N ILE A 10 -11.61 -29.50 -36.94
CA ILE A 10 -10.70 -28.48 -36.49
C ILE A 10 -10.35 -28.77 -35.02
N ALA A 11 -9.15 -29.28 -34.79
CA ALA A 11 -8.59 -29.42 -33.45
C ALA A 11 -8.21 -27.99 -32.96
N ALA A 12 -9.03 -27.42 -32.10
CA ALA A 12 -8.68 -26.20 -31.36
C ALA A 12 -7.65 -26.57 -30.30
N THR A 13 -6.39 -26.27 -30.55
CA THR A 13 -5.31 -26.33 -29.55
C THR A 13 -5.52 -25.16 -28.59
N LEU A 14 -6.12 -25.41 -27.44
CA LEU A 14 -6.13 -24.48 -26.31
C LEU A 14 -4.68 -24.33 -25.82
N LEU A 15 -4.02 -23.28 -26.24
CA LEU A 15 -2.84 -22.77 -25.56
C LEU A 15 -3.31 -22.26 -24.19
N ALA A 16 -3.18 -23.10 -23.17
CA ALA A 16 -3.25 -22.69 -21.78
C ALA A 16 -2.03 -21.79 -21.52
N GLY A 17 -2.17 -20.51 -21.81
CA GLY A 17 -1.25 -19.49 -21.35
C GLY A 17 -1.31 -19.48 -19.83
N GLY A 18 -0.34 -20.13 -19.17
CA GLY A 18 -0.15 -20.03 -17.75
C GLY A 18 0.01 -18.55 -17.40
N MET A 19 -0.98 -17.97 -16.76
CA MET A 19 -0.84 -16.66 -16.13
C MET A 19 0.25 -16.83 -15.08
N ALA A 20 1.40 -16.17 -15.29
CA ALA A 20 2.43 -16.03 -14.26
C ALA A 20 1.76 -15.35 -13.06
N SER A 21 1.50 -16.10 -12.00
CA SER A 21 1.02 -15.57 -10.74
C SER A 21 2.19 -14.83 -10.11
N CYS A 22 2.21 -13.50 -10.23
CA CYS A 22 3.00 -12.71 -9.29
C CYS A 22 2.61 -13.15 -7.88
N THR A 23 3.54 -13.28 -6.95
CA THR A 23 3.22 -13.52 -5.54
C THR A 23 2.47 -12.29 -5.02
N ASN A 24 1.17 -12.36 -5.16
CA ASN A 24 0.29 -11.60 -4.32
C ASN A 24 0.55 -12.10 -2.90
N THR A 25 1.06 -11.24 -2.03
CA THR A 25 1.30 -11.57 -0.62
C THR A 25 -0.01 -11.93 0.10
N GLY A 26 -1.16 -11.71 -0.55
CA GLY A 26 -2.48 -11.81 0.07
C GLY A 26 -2.72 -10.68 1.06
N GLN A 27 -1.92 -9.60 0.97
CA GLN A 27 -1.99 -8.45 1.86
C GLN A 27 -2.38 -7.20 1.11
N THR A 28 -2.95 -6.27 1.85
CA THR A 28 -3.35 -4.95 1.39
C THR A 28 -2.36 -3.91 1.91
N GLN A 29 -1.88 -3.05 1.03
CA GLN A 29 -1.04 -1.90 1.38
C GLN A 29 -1.91 -0.64 1.38
N MET A 30 -1.98 0.04 2.54
CA MET A 30 -2.48 1.40 2.64
C MET A 30 -1.31 2.38 2.64
N VAL A 31 -1.46 3.47 1.91
CA VAL A 31 -0.54 4.62 1.88
C VAL A 31 -1.34 5.86 2.17
N THR A 32 -1.02 6.55 3.26
CA THR A 32 -1.75 7.75 3.71
C THR A 32 -0.80 8.93 3.81
N TYR A 33 -1.16 10.03 3.18
CA TYR A 33 -0.44 11.30 3.20
C TYR A 33 -0.98 12.18 4.32
N VAL A 34 -0.11 12.54 5.27
CA VAL A 34 -0.47 13.18 6.52
C VAL A 34 -0.03 14.64 6.51
N LYS A 35 -0.95 15.55 6.86
CA LYS A 35 -0.68 16.96 7.01
C LYS A 35 -0.47 17.32 8.49
N ARG A 36 0.65 17.96 8.79
CA ARG A 36 0.93 18.46 10.15
C ARG A 36 -0.01 19.58 10.57
N ALA A 37 -0.21 19.74 11.87
CA ALA A 37 -0.90 20.88 12.45
C ALA A 37 -0.14 22.18 12.16
N ALA A 38 -0.84 23.28 11.97
CA ALA A 38 -0.25 24.56 11.58
C ALA A 38 0.68 25.17 12.64
N ASN A 39 0.50 24.79 13.89
CA ASN A 39 1.26 25.29 15.05
C ASN A 39 2.57 24.52 15.32
N VAL A 40 2.89 23.48 14.53
CA VAL A 40 4.14 22.73 14.65
C VAL A 40 4.98 22.87 13.37
N THR A 41 6.29 22.91 13.50
CA THR A 41 7.19 22.85 12.34
C THR A 41 7.24 21.42 11.79
N ARG A 42 7.78 21.24 10.57
CA ARG A 42 7.94 19.91 9.99
C ARG A 42 8.86 19.00 10.80
N ASP A 43 9.96 19.57 11.32
CA ASP A 43 10.90 18.81 12.17
C ASP A 43 10.25 18.39 13.49
N GLN A 44 9.47 19.29 14.12
CA GLN A 44 8.69 18.97 15.32
C GLN A 44 7.62 17.90 15.05
N PHE A 45 6.95 17.96 13.88
CA PHE A 45 6.01 16.95 13.45
C PHE A 45 6.68 15.58 13.33
N TRP A 46 7.83 15.48 12.65
CA TRP A 46 8.55 14.23 12.45
C TRP A 46 9.08 13.66 13.77
N ASP A 47 9.65 14.51 14.62
CA ASP A 47 10.16 14.10 15.93
C ASP A 47 9.02 13.55 16.80
N TYR A 48 7.93 14.29 16.96
CA TYR A 48 6.76 13.85 17.73
C TYR A 48 6.15 12.56 17.16
N TRP A 49 5.99 12.50 15.86
CA TRP A 49 5.40 11.34 15.19
C TRP A 49 6.18 10.06 15.46
N GLN A 50 7.52 10.16 15.44
CA GLN A 50 8.41 9.02 15.68
C GLN A 50 8.55 8.69 17.18
N THR A 51 8.72 9.71 18.05
CA THR A 51 9.13 9.48 19.45
C THR A 51 7.95 9.35 20.41
N GLU A 52 6.84 10.04 20.13
CA GLU A 52 5.67 10.09 21.01
C GLU A 52 4.48 9.29 20.48
N HIS A 53 4.16 9.42 19.19
CA HIS A 53 3.00 8.77 18.58
C HIS A 53 3.28 7.31 18.21
N ALA A 54 4.40 7.01 17.55
CA ALA A 54 4.68 5.64 17.11
C ALA A 54 4.67 4.60 18.23
N PRO A 55 5.20 4.89 19.44
CA PRO A 55 5.10 3.97 20.58
C PRO A 55 3.67 3.66 21.04
N LYS A 56 2.72 4.58 20.82
CA LYS A 56 1.30 4.37 21.11
C LYS A 56 0.65 3.46 20.08
N VAL A 57 1.01 3.60 18.80
CA VAL A 57 0.47 2.79 17.70
C VAL A 57 1.05 1.37 17.69
N ALA A 58 2.34 1.20 17.97
CA ALA A 58 3.04 -0.07 17.81
C ALA A 58 2.40 -1.26 18.53
N PRO A 59 2.03 -1.19 19.83
CA PRO A 59 1.41 -2.33 20.52
C PRO A 59 0.05 -2.70 19.91
N LEU A 60 -0.72 -1.72 19.48
CA LEU A 60 -2.02 -1.95 18.84
C LEU A 60 -1.83 -2.61 17.47
N ALA A 61 -0.90 -2.12 16.66
CA ALA A 61 -0.59 -2.70 15.35
C ALA A 61 -0.14 -4.17 15.48
N VAL A 62 0.73 -4.48 16.44
CA VAL A 62 1.16 -5.86 16.75
C VAL A 62 -0.02 -6.73 17.17
N HIS A 63 -0.91 -6.24 18.05
CA HIS A 63 -2.09 -6.97 18.51
C HIS A 63 -3.01 -7.39 17.35
N PHE A 64 -3.20 -6.51 16.36
CA PHE A 64 -4.02 -6.77 15.18
C PHE A 64 -3.25 -7.44 14.03
N ASN A 65 -2.03 -7.93 14.26
CA ASN A 65 -1.21 -8.56 13.23
C ASN A 65 -1.02 -7.69 11.99
N ILE A 66 -0.87 -6.37 12.18
CA ILE A 66 -0.39 -5.49 11.11
C ILE A 66 1.03 -5.92 10.77
N THR A 67 1.24 -6.36 9.55
CA THR A 67 2.52 -6.94 9.12
C THR A 67 3.63 -5.90 9.05
N ARG A 68 3.27 -4.67 8.67
CA ARG A 68 4.22 -3.56 8.57
C ARG A 68 3.52 -2.24 8.84
N TYR A 69 4.09 -1.43 9.72
CA TYR A 69 3.78 -0.02 9.90
C TYR A 69 5.03 0.80 9.65
N GLN A 70 4.96 1.76 8.75
CA GLN A 70 6.10 2.60 8.38
C GLN A 70 5.67 4.07 8.37
N GLN A 71 6.58 4.93 8.83
CA GLN A 71 6.50 6.38 8.73
C GLN A 71 7.61 6.86 7.81
N ILE A 72 7.26 7.66 6.80
CA ILE A 72 8.23 8.26 5.89
C ILE A 72 8.24 9.76 6.12
N GLN A 73 9.37 10.29 6.55
CA GLN A 73 9.62 11.71 6.77
C GLN A 73 9.89 12.40 5.45
N VAL A 74 8.82 12.86 4.81
CA VAL A 74 8.85 13.52 3.50
C VAL A 74 7.71 14.53 3.42
N GLY A 75 7.94 15.68 2.79
CA GLY A 75 6.90 16.65 2.49
C GLY A 75 6.74 16.86 1.00
N GLY A 76 5.55 17.30 0.60
CA GLY A 76 5.22 17.56 -0.80
C GLY A 76 3.80 18.10 -0.96
N GLN A 77 3.27 17.95 -2.16
CA GLN A 77 1.90 18.31 -2.52
C GLN A 77 1.19 17.14 -3.20
N ILE A 78 -0.10 16.98 -2.93
CA ILE A 78 -0.93 15.93 -3.49
C ILE A 78 -2.38 16.42 -3.65
N LEU A 79 -3.11 15.88 -4.61
CA LEU A 79 -4.55 16.14 -4.71
C LEU A 79 -5.30 15.38 -3.59
N PRO A 80 -6.19 16.06 -2.84
CA PRO A 80 -6.98 15.42 -1.79
C PRO A 80 -7.76 14.23 -2.35
N THR A 81 -7.59 13.05 -1.74
CA THR A 81 -8.24 11.82 -2.23
C THR A 81 -8.70 10.97 -1.04
N ALA A 82 -10.01 10.68 -0.99
CA ALA A 82 -10.56 9.85 0.07
C ALA A 82 -10.10 8.38 -0.06
N ALA A 83 -9.99 7.68 1.06
CA ALA A 83 -9.70 6.25 1.08
C ALA A 83 -10.73 5.48 0.22
N GLY A 84 -10.22 4.59 -0.64
CA GLY A 84 -11.05 3.79 -1.56
C GLY A 84 -11.51 4.53 -2.82
N SER A 85 -11.20 5.83 -2.98
CA SER A 85 -11.47 6.57 -4.22
C SER A 85 -10.27 6.53 -5.16
N THR A 86 -10.53 6.48 -6.46
CA THR A 86 -9.53 6.69 -7.53
C THR A 86 -9.54 8.12 -8.06
N GLU A 87 -10.57 8.91 -7.69
CA GLU A 87 -10.75 10.27 -8.16
C GLU A 87 -10.44 11.26 -7.04
N PRO A 88 -9.70 12.34 -7.35
CA PRO A 88 -9.45 13.41 -6.40
C PRO A 88 -10.76 14.10 -5.96
N ALA A 89 -10.82 14.51 -4.71
CA ALA A 89 -11.94 15.28 -4.15
C ALA A 89 -11.87 16.78 -4.51
N ALA A 90 -10.71 17.27 -4.96
CA ALA A 90 -10.51 18.65 -5.41
C ALA A 90 -9.41 18.72 -6.48
N THR A 91 -9.41 19.81 -7.24
CA THR A 91 -8.42 20.07 -8.31
C THR A 91 -7.16 20.80 -7.82
N GLU A 92 -7.23 21.39 -6.63
CA GLU A 92 -6.11 22.11 -6.03
C GLU A 92 -5.29 21.18 -5.14
N PRO A 93 -3.96 21.12 -5.34
CA PRO A 93 -3.09 20.35 -4.47
C PRO A 93 -3.05 20.91 -3.05
N VAL A 94 -2.89 20.02 -2.08
CA VAL A 94 -2.64 20.36 -0.67
C VAL A 94 -1.28 19.85 -0.24
N GLU A 95 -0.67 20.55 0.73
CA GLU A 95 0.59 20.11 1.33
C GLU A 95 0.36 18.87 2.21
N PHE A 96 1.36 17.99 2.23
CA PHE A 96 1.53 16.95 3.24
C PHE A 96 2.95 16.98 3.80
N ASP A 97 3.14 16.41 4.99
CA ASP A 97 4.40 16.46 5.74
C ASP A 97 4.92 15.08 6.14
N GLY A 98 4.20 14.02 5.81
CA GLY A 98 4.64 12.65 6.04
C GLY A 98 3.76 11.64 5.33
N ILE A 99 4.27 10.40 5.19
CA ILE A 99 3.51 9.27 4.64
C ILE A 99 3.48 8.15 5.67
N ALA A 100 2.28 7.72 6.07
CA ALA A 100 2.06 6.51 6.85
C ALA A 100 1.75 5.36 5.90
N MET A 101 2.33 4.20 6.15
CA MET A 101 2.08 2.98 5.37
C MET A 101 1.73 1.84 6.31
N PHE A 102 0.62 1.16 6.04
CA PHE A 102 0.20 -0.04 6.76
C PHE A 102 0.06 -1.21 5.77
N LEU A 103 0.72 -2.32 6.08
CA LEU A 103 0.57 -3.58 5.37
C LEU A 103 -0.21 -4.55 6.27
N TYR A 104 -1.36 -5.02 5.81
CA TYR A 104 -2.29 -5.82 6.61
C TYR A 104 -3.03 -6.84 5.76
N LYS A 105 -3.64 -7.84 6.43
CA LYS A 105 -4.23 -9.00 5.76
C LYS A 105 -5.56 -8.70 5.07
N SER A 106 -6.40 -7.86 5.67
CA SER A 106 -7.71 -7.50 5.12
C SER A 106 -8.23 -6.19 5.72
N ASP A 107 -9.19 -5.56 5.03
CA ASP A 107 -9.80 -4.30 5.47
C ASP A 107 -10.52 -4.44 6.82
N GLU A 108 -11.06 -5.64 7.14
CA GLU A 108 -11.69 -5.91 8.43
C GLU A 108 -10.68 -5.84 9.58
N VAL A 109 -9.43 -6.27 9.36
CA VAL A 109 -8.36 -6.18 10.36
C VAL A 109 -8.03 -4.72 10.66
N LEU A 110 -7.87 -3.90 9.64
CA LEU A 110 -7.62 -2.46 9.82
C LEU A 110 -8.82 -1.77 10.50
N ALA A 111 -10.03 -2.07 10.03
CA ALA A 111 -11.26 -1.50 10.63
C ALA A 111 -11.41 -1.88 12.11
N ALA A 112 -11.12 -3.14 12.47
CA ALA A 112 -11.15 -3.59 13.86
C ALA A 112 -10.09 -2.88 14.72
N MET A 113 -8.89 -2.65 14.18
CA MET A 113 -7.83 -1.87 14.86
C MET A 113 -8.28 -0.43 15.13
N LEU A 114 -8.84 0.25 14.13
CA LEU A 114 -9.30 1.63 14.27
C LEU A 114 -10.55 1.79 15.15
N ALA A 115 -11.36 0.75 15.29
CA ALA A 115 -12.52 0.72 16.19
C ALA A 115 -12.18 0.27 17.62
N HIS A 116 -10.95 -0.13 17.89
CA HIS A 116 -10.56 -0.62 19.21
C HIS A 116 -10.56 0.52 20.25
N PRO A 117 -11.04 0.30 21.49
CA PRO A 117 -11.09 1.34 22.52
C PRO A 117 -9.74 2.02 22.75
N TYR A 118 -8.63 1.29 22.72
CA TYR A 118 -7.30 1.87 22.86
C TYR A 118 -6.97 2.87 21.73
N TYR A 119 -7.40 2.59 20.47
CA TYR A 119 -7.22 3.57 19.40
C TYR A 119 -8.02 4.84 19.70
N LEU A 120 -9.29 4.69 20.03
CA LEU A 120 -10.22 5.81 20.25
C LEU A 120 -9.87 6.65 21.51
N GLU A 121 -9.29 6.03 22.54
CA GLU A 121 -9.01 6.71 23.82
C GLU A 121 -7.56 7.17 23.96
N VAL A 122 -6.61 6.59 23.21
CA VAL A 122 -5.17 6.89 23.36
C VAL A 122 -4.54 7.38 22.06
N VAL A 123 -4.78 6.70 20.93
CA VAL A 123 -4.09 7.00 19.67
C VAL A 123 -4.75 8.19 18.94
N GLU A 124 -6.05 8.15 18.73
CA GLU A 124 -6.81 9.19 18.02
C GLU A 124 -6.72 10.56 18.71
N PRO A 125 -6.89 10.70 20.05
CA PRO A 125 -6.69 11.98 20.72
C PRO A 125 -5.25 12.52 20.61
N ASP A 126 -4.26 11.65 20.56
CA ASP A 126 -2.86 12.03 20.37
C ASP A 126 -2.60 12.61 18.97
N GLU A 127 -3.30 12.15 17.96
CA GLU A 127 -3.22 12.69 16.58
C GLU A 127 -3.58 14.18 16.52
N HIS A 128 -4.47 14.67 17.38
CA HIS A 128 -4.83 16.09 17.45
C HIS A 128 -3.67 17.01 17.88
N VAL A 129 -2.62 16.47 18.47
CA VAL A 129 -1.46 17.26 18.92
C VAL A 129 -0.63 17.72 17.73
N PHE A 130 -0.49 16.88 16.70
CA PHE A 130 0.48 17.12 15.63
C PHE A 130 -0.10 17.04 14.20
N ILE A 131 -1.32 16.53 14.02
CA ILE A 131 -2.02 16.43 12.72
C ILE A 131 -3.05 17.55 12.59
N ASP A 132 -3.16 18.13 11.39
CA ASP A 132 -4.17 19.13 11.05
C ASP A 132 -5.55 18.47 10.87
N LYS A 133 -6.25 18.23 11.97
CA LYS A 133 -7.58 17.59 11.96
C LYS A 133 -8.68 18.43 11.28
N ALA A 134 -8.42 19.69 10.96
CA ALA A 134 -9.34 20.54 10.18
C ALA A 134 -9.15 20.37 8.66
N ALA A 135 -8.02 19.81 8.22
CA ALA A 135 -7.77 19.55 6.82
C ALA A 135 -8.62 18.40 6.29
N PHE A 136 -8.66 18.25 4.95
CA PHE A 136 -9.36 17.14 4.29
C PHE A 136 -8.96 15.79 4.93
N GLY A 137 -9.94 14.89 5.06
CA GLY A 137 -9.72 13.58 5.65
C GLY A 137 -9.22 13.62 7.11
N ALA A 138 -9.53 14.69 7.86
CA ALA A 138 -9.02 14.91 9.22
C ALA A 138 -7.47 14.85 9.27
N GLY A 139 -6.82 15.45 8.27
CA GLY A 139 -5.37 15.50 8.14
C GLY A 139 -4.75 14.34 7.36
N MET A 140 -5.51 13.30 7.04
CA MET A 140 -5.13 12.23 6.12
C MET A 140 -5.50 12.66 4.70
N VAL A 141 -4.79 13.64 4.16
CA VAL A 141 -5.20 14.42 2.99
C VAL A 141 -5.32 13.61 1.70
N ALA A 142 -4.64 12.47 1.61
CA ALA A 142 -4.88 11.49 0.56
C ALA A 142 -4.60 10.09 1.12
N THR A 143 -5.44 9.11 0.78
CA THR A 143 -5.25 7.72 1.20
C THR A 143 -5.55 6.79 0.03
N PHE A 144 -4.57 5.94 -0.29
CA PHE A 144 -4.67 4.93 -1.34
C PHE A 144 -4.53 3.54 -0.74
N VAL A 145 -5.28 2.60 -1.30
CA VAL A 145 -5.29 1.20 -0.86
C VAL A 145 -5.12 0.31 -2.09
N GLY A 146 -4.22 -0.65 -2.02
CA GLY A 146 -3.93 -1.55 -3.13
C GLY A 146 -3.36 -2.88 -2.67
N THR A 147 -3.23 -3.80 -3.62
CA THR A 147 -2.62 -5.12 -3.37
C THR A 147 -1.10 -4.97 -3.27
N ASP A 148 -0.52 -5.56 -2.23
CA ASP A 148 0.93 -5.65 -2.10
C ASP A 148 1.49 -6.77 -2.95
N ILE A 149 2.51 -6.44 -3.75
CA ILE A 149 3.25 -7.39 -4.60
C ILE A 149 4.73 -7.22 -4.32
N GLU A 150 5.33 -8.19 -3.64
CA GLU A 150 6.77 -8.16 -3.34
C GLU A 150 7.59 -8.64 -4.53
N ILE A 151 8.62 -7.88 -4.88
CA ILE A 151 9.60 -8.20 -5.92
C ILE A 151 10.96 -8.49 -5.32
N VAL A 152 11.35 -7.73 -4.29
CA VAL A 152 12.58 -7.95 -3.51
C VAL A 152 12.23 -7.89 -2.03
N ASP A 153 12.60 -8.91 -1.26
CA ASP A 153 12.47 -8.95 0.19
C ASP A 153 13.81 -9.28 0.85
N GLY A 154 14.23 -8.43 1.79
CA GLY A 154 15.45 -8.63 2.55
C GLY A 154 16.69 -8.90 1.66
N LYS A 155 16.87 -8.19 0.55
CA LYS A 155 17.93 -8.37 -0.47
C LYS A 155 17.81 -9.67 -1.27
N LYS A 156 16.68 -10.35 -1.24
CA LYS A 156 16.40 -11.54 -2.04
C LYS A 156 15.40 -11.19 -3.15
N ASP A 157 15.66 -11.66 -4.36
CA ASP A 157 14.67 -11.66 -5.44
C ASP A 157 13.58 -12.67 -5.09
N VAL A 158 12.39 -12.17 -4.78
CA VAL A 158 11.18 -12.94 -4.49
C VAL A 158 10.15 -12.85 -5.61
N TRP A 159 10.51 -12.23 -6.74
CA TRP A 159 9.64 -12.13 -7.89
C TRP A 159 9.20 -13.51 -8.39
N VAL A 160 7.91 -13.74 -8.49
CA VAL A 160 7.30 -14.98 -8.96
C VAL A 160 6.71 -14.78 -10.34
N GLY A 161 7.52 -15.05 -11.33
CA GLY A 161 7.15 -14.97 -12.71
C GLY A 161 7.68 -16.14 -13.53
N ASN A 162 7.70 -15.99 -14.85
CA ASN A 162 8.22 -17.01 -15.75
C ASN A 162 9.73 -17.21 -15.52
N ARG A 163 10.13 -18.47 -15.27
CA ARG A 163 11.52 -18.85 -15.02
C ARG A 163 12.48 -18.44 -16.15
N ALA A 164 12.07 -18.62 -17.40
CA ALA A 164 12.90 -18.24 -18.54
C ALA A 164 13.14 -16.72 -18.62
N THR A 165 12.15 -15.93 -18.19
CA THR A 165 12.29 -14.47 -18.09
C THR A 165 13.29 -14.08 -17.00
N ARG A 166 13.24 -14.72 -15.83
CA ARG A 166 14.21 -14.52 -14.76
C ARG A 166 15.62 -14.85 -15.24
N GLU A 167 15.84 -16.07 -15.76
CA GLU A 167 17.14 -16.53 -16.25
C GLU A 167 17.70 -15.63 -17.37
N LYS A 168 16.83 -15.10 -18.24
CA LYS A 168 17.22 -14.14 -19.28
C LYS A 168 17.82 -12.87 -18.66
N TYR A 169 17.12 -12.26 -17.71
CA TYR A 169 17.56 -11.00 -17.13
C TYR A 169 18.71 -11.15 -16.15
N ASP A 170 18.83 -12.29 -15.45
CA ASP A 170 19.99 -12.63 -14.66
C ASP A 170 21.26 -12.69 -15.55
N LYS A 171 21.19 -13.34 -16.72
CA LYS A 171 22.30 -13.37 -17.68
C LYS A 171 22.64 -12.00 -18.22
N VAL A 172 21.63 -11.19 -18.55
CA VAL A 172 21.86 -9.81 -18.98
C VAL A 172 22.58 -9.03 -17.89
N PHE A 173 22.09 -9.08 -16.63
CA PHE A 173 22.72 -8.38 -15.53
C PHE A 173 24.16 -8.81 -15.29
N GLN A 174 24.44 -10.12 -15.32
CA GLN A 174 25.81 -10.65 -15.19
C GLN A 174 26.79 -10.11 -16.24
N SER A 175 26.30 -9.71 -17.42
CA SER A 175 27.16 -9.13 -18.46
C SER A 175 27.63 -7.69 -18.19
N TYR A 176 27.10 -7.06 -17.13
CA TYR A 176 27.47 -5.70 -16.69
C TYR A 176 28.37 -5.69 -15.44
N LEU A 177 28.62 -6.85 -14.83
CA LEU A 177 29.50 -7.02 -13.67
C LEU A 177 30.93 -7.35 -14.10
#